data_bdbe00edd6d7aa91ba7c5c6009bfcee6
#
_entry.id   bdbe00edd6d7aa91ba7c5c6009bfcee6
#
_cell.length_a   1.000
_cell.length_b   1.000
_cell.length_c   1.000
_cell.angle_alpha   90.00
_cell.angle_beta   90.00
_cell.angle_gamma   90.00
#
_symmetry.space_group_name_H-M   'P 1'
#
loop_
_entity.id
_entity.type
_entity.pdbx_description
1 polymer ?
#
loop_
_entity_poly.entity_id
_entity_poly.type
_entity_poly.pdbx_seq_one_letter_code
_entity_poly.pdbx_strand_id
1 'polypeptide(L)'
;MNIIISGGGTGGHIYPALAIVDEIKKRYKDANILYVGTEKGLESEIVPEHGVPFKTISAKGLPRKKLNVKTFKTAMSLYKGLRQCDKIIKEFKPDVVIGTGGFVCAPIVMKAQRKKIKTVISEQNAYPGVTNKILSKKADLVAINFDEAKEYFSNENIVFTGNPIRSDFEKIDKDEAFKRLGVKNDMPIVLSFGGSGGQESTNDAIIEIIKSRTELPFRLIHITGKVHYKNFMEEIKGIDLPENIKIVDYSHKIPDLLKISDLVVASSSAMTLAEISAVGVASILIPKSYTAGNHQFFNAKSYENKGASIVIKESDLSGEVLLDSIESLLMDKNKLEKMGSSSKELASVDAVKKLVDEILKVIDEK
;
A
#
# COMPACT_ATOMS: atom_id res chain seq x y z
N MET A 1 1.87 -23.77 -16.57
CA MET A 1 2.35 -23.21 -15.31
C MET A 1 1.16 -22.96 -14.38
N ASN A 2 1.19 -23.55 -13.19
CA ASN A 2 0.12 -23.46 -12.19
C ASN A 2 0.60 -22.64 -11.00
N ILE A 3 -0.03 -21.52 -10.73
CA ILE A 3 0.38 -20.58 -9.67
C ILE A 3 -0.76 -20.39 -8.66
N ILE A 4 -0.46 -20.59 -7.39
CA ILE A 4 -1.34 -20.13 -6.31
C ILE A 4 -0.80 -18.84 -5.76
N ILE A 5 -1.67 -17.84 -5.61
CA ILE A 5 -1.35 -16.58 -4.95
C ILE A 5 -2.29 -16.34 -3.78
N SER A 6 -1.80 -15.76 -2.71
CA SER A 6 -2.57 -15.51 -1.49
C SER A 6 -2.07 -14.28 -0.76
N GLY A 7 -3.01 -13.45 -0.38
CA GLY A 7 -2.81 -12.25 0.44
C GLY A 7 -4.16 -11.70 0.83
N GLY A 8 -4.24 -10.91 1.90
CA GLY A 8 -5.54 -10.40 2.28
C GLY A 8 -5.56 -9.65 3.60
N GLY A 9 -6.79 -9.33 4.01
CA GLY A 9 -7.06 -8.53 5.18
C GLY A 9 -6.97 -7.02 4.94
N THR A 10 -6.18 -6.57 3.97
CA THR A 10 -6.09 -5.16 3.56
C THR A 10 -5.77 -5.03 2.06
N GLY A 11 -6.11 -3.89 1.46
CA GLY A 11 -5.75 -3.59 0.07
C GLY A 11 -4.23 -3.63 -0.19
N GLY A 12 -3.41 -3.29 0.82
CA GLY A 12 -1.95 -3.34 0.72
C GLY A 12 -1.36 -4.73 0.46
N HIS A 13 -2.11 -5.82 0.71
CA HIS A 13 -1.71 -7.19 0.36
C HIS A 13 -2.42 -7.70 -0.90
N ILE A 14 -3.62 -7.19 -1.19
CA ILE A 14 -4.44 -7.67 -2.32
C ILE A 14 -3.95 -7.07 -3.63
N TYR A 15 -3.78 -5.74 -3.70
CA TYR A 15 -3.38 -5.07 -4.95
C TYR A 15 -1.99 -5.49 -5.47
N PRO A 16 -0.95 -5.67 -4.63
CA PRO A 16 0.30 -6.27 -5.08
C PRO A 16 0.14 -7.67 -5.65
N ALA A 17 -0.73 -8.50 -5.06
CA ALA A 17 -1.03 -9.83 -5.59
C ALA A 17 -1.71 -9.76 -6.97
N LEU A 18 -2.66 -8.86 -7.16
CA LEU A 18 -3.33 -8.65 -8.44
C LEU A 18 -2.38 -8.11 -9.50
N ALA A 19 -1.46 -7.20 -9.14
CA ALA A 19 -0.44 -6.71 -10.06
C ALA A 19 0.49 -7.84 -10.56
N ILE A 20 0.85 -8.78 -9.69
CA ILE A 20 1.59 -10.00 -10.07
C ILE A 20 0.77 -10.86 -11.03
N VAL A 21 -0.53 -11.06 -10.74
CA VAL A 21 -1.44 -11.82 -11.62
C VAL A 21 -1.51 -11.21 -13.01
N ASP A 22 -1.69 -9.88 -13.10
CA ASP A 22 -1.81 -9.17 -14.36
C ASP A 22 -0.54 -9.26 -15.20
N GLU A 23 0.62 -9.08 -14.57
CA GLU A 23 1.90 -9.18 -15.28
C GLU A 23 2.18 -10.61 -15.76
N ILE A 24 1.85 -11.64 -14.96
CA ILE A 24 1.97 -13.03 -15.38
C ILE A 24 1.03 -13.34 -16.54
N LYS A 25 -0.25 -12.97 -16.46
CA LYS A 25 -1.23 -13.20 -17.53
C LYS A 25 -0.87 -12.46 -18.81
N LYS A 26 -0.26 -11.28 -18.71
CA LYS A 26 0.22 -10.51 -19.84
C LYS A 26 1.34 -11.25 -20.59
N ARG A 27 2.27 -11.89 -19.88
CA ARG A 27 3.39 -12.65 -20.46
C ARG A 27 3.01 -14.07 -20.87
N TYR A 28 2.16 -14.73 -20.09
CA TYR A 28 1.80 -16.14 -20.22
C TYR A 28 0.27 -16.29 -20.19
N LYS A 29 -0.36 -16.18 -21.36
CA LYS A 29 -1.83 -16.26 -21.47
C LYS A 29 -2.42 -17.57 -20.94
N ASP A 30 -1.66 -18.66 -21.04
CA ASP A 30 -2.07 -20.01 -20.60
C ASP A 30 -1.66 -20.31 -19.13
N ALA A 31 -1.18 -19.31 -18.39
CA ALA A 31 -0.90 -19.48 -16.97
C ALA A 31 -2.19 -19.73 -16.18
N ASN A 32 -2.24 -20.86 -15.48
CA ASN A 32 -3.36 -21.20 -14.62
C ASN A 32 -3.12 -20.62 -13.23
N ILE A 33 -3.87 -19.59 -12.87
CA ILE A 33 -3.70 -18.84 -11.63
C ILE A 33 -4.93 -19.02 -10.75
N LEU A 34 -4.71 -19.38 -9.48
CA LEU A 34 -5.72 -19.51 -8.47
C LEU A 34 -5.39 -18.58 -7.29
N TYR A 35 -6.33 -17.73 -6.93
CA TYR A 35 -6.21 -16.96 -5.70
C TYR A 35 -6.86 -17.71 -4.52
N VAL A 36 -6.15 -17.76 -3.39
CA VAL A 36 -6.65 -18.38 -2.16
C VAL A 36 -6.78 -17.34 -1.07
N GLY A 37 -8.00 -17.12 -0.59
CA GLY A 37 -8.32 -16.11 0.42
C GLY A 37 -9.31 -16.59 1.47
N THR A 38 -9.88 -15.67 2.25
CA THR A 38 -10.93 -15.97 3.23
C THR A 38 -12.31 -15.59 2.68
N GLU A 39 -13.36 -16.19 3.24
CA GLU A 39 -14.74 -15.97 2.77
C GLU A 39 -15.27 -14.56 3.04
N LYS A 40 -14.77 -13.90 4.09
CA LYS A 40 -15.28 -12.61 4.61
C LYS A 40 -14.23 -11.49 4.58
N GLY A 41 -13.10 -11.68 3.91
CA GLY A 41 -12.07 -10.67 3.74
C GLY A 41 -12.34 -9.80 2.51
N LEU A 42 -11.73 -8.62 2.45
CA LEU A 42 -11.80 -7.74 1.26
C LEU A 42 -11.39 -8.47 -0.04
N GLU A 43 -10.51 -9.45 0.07
CA GLU A 43 -10.07 -10.28 -1.05
C GLU A 43 -11.20 -11.10 -1.67
N SER A 44 -12.26 -11.44 -0.91
CA SER A 44 -13.40 -12.21 -1.42
C SER A 44 -14.31 -11.42 -2.37
N GLU A 45 -14.22 -10.11 -2.36
CA GLU A 45 -14.94 -9.19 -3.26
C GLU A 45 -14.03 -8.74 -4.39
N ILE A 46 -12.88 -8.17 -4.05
CA ILE A 46 -11.97 -7.55 -5.02
C ILE A 46 -11.40 -8.54 -6.04
N VAL A 47 -11.01 -9.75 -5.60
CA VAL A 47 -10.34 -10.71 -6.47
C VAL A 47 -11.27 -11.31 -7.54
N PRO A 48 -12.50 -11.74 -7.20
CA PRO A 48 -13.48 -12.18 -8.22
C PRO A 48 -13.88 -11.06 -9.18
N GLU A 49 -14.07 -9.83 -8.70
CA GLU A 49 -14.34 -8.66 -9.55
C GLU A 49 -13.22 -8.41 -10.58
N HIS A 50 -11.97 -8.73 -10.19
CA HIS A 50 -10.81 -8.66 -11.09
C HIS A 50 -10.72 -9.85 -12.08
N GLY A 51 -11.68 -10.78 -12.04
CA GLY A 51 -11.75 -11.94 -12.93
C GLY A 51 -10.71 -13.03 -12.66
N VAL A 52 -10.23 -13.14 -11.39
CA VAL A 52 -9.28 -14.16 -10.97
C VAL A 52 -10.01 -15.29 -10.27
N PRO A 53 -9.78 -16.58 -10.67
CA PRO A 53 -10.35 -17.74 -9.97
C PRO A 53 -10.02 -17.71 -8.48
N PHE A 54 -11.05 -17.89 -7.63
CA PHE A 54 -10.94 -17.71 -6.19
C PHE A 54 -11.41 -18.95 -5.42
N LYS A 55 -10.62 -19.41 -4.44
CA LYS A 55 -11.02 -20.43 -3.47
C LYS A 55 -10.85 -19.93 -2.05
N THR A 56 -11.79 -20.30 -1.19
CA THR A 56 -11.80 -19.87 0.21
C THR A 56 -11.19 -20.89 1.15
N ILE A 57 -10.51 -20.39 2.17
CA ILE A 57 -9.99 -21.15 3.29
C ILE A 57 -10.35 -20.52 4.63
N SER A 58 -10.34 -21.33 5.68
CA SER A 58 -10.48 -20.84 7.05
C SER A 58 -9.13 -20.28 7.52
N ALA A 59 -9.06 -18.97 7.73
CA ALA A 59 -7.92 -18.33 8.38
C ALA A 59 -8.42 -17.24 9.33
N LYS A 60 -7.73 -17.06 10.46
CA LYS A 60 -7.98 -15.99 11.42
C LYS A 60 -6.65 -15.40 11.88
N GLY A 61 -6.62 -14.09 12.03
CA GLY A 61 -5.47 -13.40 12.61
C GLY A 61 -5.20 -13.86 14.05
N LEU A 62 -3.94 -13.90 14.44
CA LEU A 62 -3.55 -14.21 15.80
C LEU A 62 -4.06 -13.11 16.74
N PRO A 63 -4.67 -13.46 17.89
CA PRO A 63 -5.13 -12.48 18.86
C PRO A 63 -3.94 -11.72 19.44
N ARG A 64 -4.06 -10.39 19.53
CA ARG A 64 -3.01 -9.50 20.07
C ARG A 64 -2.82 -9.59 21.59
N LYS A 65 -3.75 -10.23 22.33
CA LYS A 65 -3.73 -10.38 23.81
C LYS A 65 -3.61 -11.85 24.19
N LYS A 66 -3.04 -12.10 25.42
CA LYS A 66 -2.71 -13.42 25.98
C LYS A 66 -3.80 -14.48 25.83
N LEU A 67 -3.36 -15.75 25.81
CA LEU A 67 -4.12 -17.01 25.73
C LEU A 67 -5.52 -16.93 26.38
N ASN A 68 -6.56 -17.05 25.53
CA ASN A 68 -7.96 -17.17 25.94
C ASN A 68 -8.74 -18.05 24.94
N VAL A 69 -10.04 -18.19 25.12
CA VAL A 69 -10.94 -18.93 24.23
C VAL A 69 -10.80 -18.54 22.75
N LYS A 70 -10.44 -17.26 22.46
CA LYS A 70 -10.19 -16.80 21.09
C LYS A 70 -8.96 -17.47 20.46
N THR A 71 -7.93 -17.78 21.26
CA THR A 71 -6.71 -18.48 20.80
C THR A 71 -7.03 -19.90 20.35
N PHE A 72 -7.88 -20.63 21.11
CA PHE A 72 -8.32 -21.98 20.73
C PHE A 72 -9.13 -21.98 19.43
N LYS A 73 -10.06 -21.02 19.26
CA LYS A 73 -10.82 -20.85 18.01
C LYS A 73 -9.92 -20.51 16.82
N THR A 74 -8.84 -19.76 17.04
CA THR A 74 -7.85 -19.44 15.99
C THR A 74 -7.05 -20.68 15.60
N ALA A 75 -6.62 -21.49 16.57
CA ALA A 75 -5.91 -22.75 16.30
C ALA A 75 -6.80 -23.74 15.52
N MET A 76 -8.07 -23.90 15.89
CA MET A 76 -9.03 -24.71 15.13
C MET A 76 -9.24 -24.19 13.70
N SER A 77 -9.36 -22.89 13.55
CA SER A 77 -9.48 -22.26 12.21
C SER A 77 -8.25 -22.54 11.35
N LEU A 78 -7.04 -22.41 11.93
CA LEU A 78 -5.79 -22.74 11.26
C LEU A 78 -5.73 -24.21 10.85
N TYR A 79 -6.10 -25.13 11.74
CA TYR A 79 -6.14 -26.57 11.43
C TYR A 79 -7.11 -26.88 10.29
N LYS A 80 -8.32 -26.31 10.32
CA LYS A 80 -9.30 -26.43 9.24
C LYS A 80 -8.76 -25.87 7.94
N GLY A 81 -8.16 -24.67 7.99
CA GLY A 81 -7.54 -24.03 6.84
C GLY A 81 -6.42 -24.87 6.22
N LEU A 82 -5.54 -25.46 7.04
CA LEU A 82 -4.47 -26.35 6.56
C LEU A 82 -4.99 -27.59 5.84
N ARG A 83 -6.14 -28.16 6.28
CA ARG A 83 -6.80 -29.27 5.58
C ARG A 83 -7.41 -28.83 4.24
N GLN A 84 -8.05 -27.66 4.22
CA GLN A 84 -8.56 -27.07 2.97
C GLN A 84 -7.43 -26.79 1.99
N CYS A 85 -6.32 -26.22 2.46
CA CYS A 85 -5.12 -26.00 1.65
C CYS A 85 -4.54 -27.30 1.08
N ASP A 86 -4.53 -28.38 1.87
CA ASP A 86 -4.07 -29.69 1.39
C ASP A 86 -4.88 -30.19 0.20
N LYS A 87 -6.22 -30.06 0.26
CA LYS A 87 -7.12 -30.41 -0.83
C LYS A 87 -6.88 -29.54 -2.06
N ILE A 88 -6.81 -28.19 -1.87
CA ILE A 88 -6.55 -27.25 -2.96
C ILE A 88 -5.24 -27.57 -3.67
N ILE A 89 -4.15 -27.77 -2.93
CA ILE A 89 -2.83 -28.08 -3.49
C ILE A 89 -2.85 -29.41 -4.25
N LYS A 90 -3.52 -30.44 -3.74
CA LYS A 90 -3.62 -31.75 -4.42
C LYS A 90 -4.38 -31.67 -5.74
N GLU A 91 -5.45 -30.89 -5.78
CA GLU A 91 -6.29 -30.69 -6.98
C GLU A 91 -5.58 -29.80 -8.01
N PHE A 92 -5.03 -28.68 -7.57
CA PHE A 92 -4.50 -27.65 -8.45
C PHE A 92 -3.06 -27.93 -8.92
N LYS A 93 -2.26 -28.67 -8.10
CA LYS A 93 -0.85 -29.03 -8.36
C LYS A 93 0.00 -27.82 -8.74
N PRO A 94 0.16 -26.82 -7.83
CA PRO A 94 0.89 -25.60 -8.13
C PRO A 94 2.39 -25.87 -8.30
N ASP A 95 3.00 -25.17 -9.26
CA ASP A 95 4.45 -25.09 -9.44
C ASP A 95 5.06 -24.15 -8.38
N VAL A 96 4.34 -23.08 -8.00
CA VAL A 96 4.74 -22.11 -6.99
C VAL A 96 3.53 -21.61 -6.20
N VAL A 97 3.78 -21.24 -4.93
CA VAL A 97 2.80 -20.56 -4.07
C VAL A 97 3.39 -19.22 -3.62
N ILE A 98 2.69 -18.13 -3.92
CA ILE A 98 3.11 -16.76 -3.63
C ILE A 98 2.28 -16.21 -2.48
N GLY A 99 2.94 -15.72 -1.43
CA GLY A 99 2.33 -15.03 -0.30
C GLY A 99 2.66 -13.54 -0.33
N THR A 100 1.64 -12.68 -0.43
CA THR A 100 1.82 -11.21 -0.41
C THR A 100 1.52 -10.59 0.95
N GLY A 101 1.25 -11.41 1.97
CA GLY A 101 1.09 -10.95 3.35
C GLY A 101 -0.32 -11.07 3.92
N GLY A 102 -0.46 -10.62 5.14
CA GLY A 102 -1.63 -10.84 5.98
C GLY A 102 -1.67 -12.26 6.55
N PHE A 103 -2.54 -12.46 7.55
CA PHE A 103 -2.75 -13.80 8.14
C PHE A 103 -3.38 -14.79 7.15
N VAL A 104 -3.95 -14.28 6.08
CA VAL A 104 -4.69 -15.03 5.05
C VAL A 104 -3.77 -15.99 4.30
N CYS A 105 -2.55 -15.54 3.93
CA CYS A 105 -1.61 -16.36 3.17
C CYS A 105 -0.93 -17.46 4.01
N ALA A 106 -0.95 -17.35 5.35
CA ALA A 106 -0.22 -18.28 6.21
C ALA A 106 -0.55 -19.77 5.98
N PRO A 107 -1.82 -20.21 5.96
CA PRO A 107 -2.13 -21.64 5.84
C PRO A 107 -1.66 -22.26 4.52
N ILE A 108 -1.85 -21.55 3.40
CA ILE A 108 -1.54 -22.08 2.08
C ILE A 108 -0.02 -22.14 1.83
N VAL A 109 0.71 -21.08 2.23
CA VAL A 109 2.18 -21.04 2.10
C VAL A 109 2.82 -22.08 3.04
N MET A 110 2.42 -22.15 4.32
CA MET A 110 2.91 -23.18 5.24
C MET A 110 2.68 -24.59 4.72
N LYS A 111 1.52 -24.83 4.08
CA LYS A 111 1.21 -26.16 3.53
C LYS A 111 2.06 -26.47 2.31
N ALA A 112 2.30 -25.49 1.43
CA ALA A 112 3.20 -25.62 0.29
C ALA A 112 4.64 -25.94 0.74
N GLN A 113 5.17 -25.19 1.71
CA GLN A 113 6.51 -25.44 2.29
C GLN A 113 6.64 -26.86 2.88
N ARG A 114 5.62 -27.35 3.60
CA ARG A 114 5.62 -28.73 4.11
C ARG A 114 5.60 -29.79 3.02
N LYS A 115 5.06 -29.46 1.86
CA LYS A 115 5.04 -30.35 0.67
C LYS A 115 6.24 -30.15 -0.26
N LYS A 116 7.17 -29.30 0.11
CA LYS A 116 8.35 -28.94 -0.71
C LYS A 116 7.99 -28.35 -2.08
N ILE A 117 6.85 -27.63 -2.14
CA ILE A 117 6.45 -26.84 -3.28
C ILE A 117 7.14 -25.48 -3.15
N LYS A 118 7.65 -24.93 -4.24
CA LYS A 118 8.31 -23.64 -4.28
C LYS A 118 7.43 -22.53 -3.70
N THR A 119 8.01 -21.65 -2.89
CA THR A 119 7.28 -20.57 -2.23
C THR A 119 8.01 -19.25 -2.34
N VAL A 120 7.26 -18.19 -2.65
CA VAL A 120 7.76 -16.82 -2.72
C VAL A 120 6.98 -15.96 -1.73
N ILE A 121 7.69 -15.15 -0.96
CA ILE A 121 7.09 -14.16 -0.07
C ILE A 121 7.38 -12.77 -0.62
N SER A 122 6.35 -11.95 -0.76
CA SER A 122 6.49 -10.53 -1.10
C SER A 122 6.10 -9.68 0.11
N GLU A 123 7.03 -8.84 0.57
CA GLU A 123 6.84 -7.92 1.69
C GLU A 123 6.84 -6.48 1.21
N GLN A 124 5.75 -5.77 1.49
CA GLN A 124 5.52 -4.42 1.01
C GLN A 124 6.11 -3.33 1.91
N ASN A 125 6.36 -3.62 3.18
CA ASN A 125 6.69 -2.60 4.20
C ASN A 125 8.14 -2.66 4.64
N ALA A 126 8.67 -1.54 5.10
CA ALA A 126 10.00 -1.44 5.73
C ALA A 126 10.10 -2.28 7.02
N TYR A 127 9.00 -2.39 7.78
CA TYR A 127 8.88 -3.30 8.91
C TYR A 127 7.94 -4.46 8.56
N PRO A 128 8.48 -5.67 8.36
CA PRO A 128 7.69 -6.80 7.88
C PRO A 128 6.61 -7.29 8.83
N GLY A 129 5.50 -7.75 8.24
CA GLY A 129 4.44 -8.40 8.99
C GLY A 129 4.91 -9.71 9.64
N VAL A 130 4.32 -10.06 10.81
CA VAL A 130 4.67 -11.28 11.56
C VAL A 130 4.53 -12.54 10.71
N THR A 131 3.49 -12.60 9.88
CA THR A 131 3.27 -13.73 8.96
C THR A 131 4.45 -13.91 8.00
N ASN A 132 4.86 -12.85 7.34
CA ASN A 132 5.97 -12.88 6.38
C ASN A 132 7.30 -13.22 7.07
N LYS A 133 7.57 -12.71 8.29
CA LYS A 133 8.75 -13.09 9.07
C LYS A 133 8.80 -14.60 9.38
N ILE A 134 7.66 -15.23 9.65
CA ILE A 134 7.60 -16.65 9.95
C ILE A 134 7.77 -17.48 8.67
N LEU A 135 7.07 -17.10 7.60
CA LEU A 135 7.04 -17.85 6.35
C LEU A 135 8.35 -17.72 5.57
N SER A 136 9.00 -16.56 5.65
CA SER A 136 10.28 -16.31 4.95
C SER A 136 11.38 -17.28 5.31
N LYS A 137 11.40 -17.82 6.53
CA LYS A 137 12.44 -18.77 7.00
C LYS A 137 12.59 -20.02 6.14
N LYS A 138 11.53 -20.38 5.40
CA LYS A 138 11.50 -21.57 4.52
C LYS A 138 11.04 -21.24 3.11
N ALA A 139 10.96 -19.96 2.77
CA ALA A 139 10.64 -19.54 1.42
C ALA A 139 11.84 -19.72 0.50
N ASP A 140 11.60 -20.08 -0.74
CA ASP A 140 12.64 -20.17 -1.78
C ASP A 140 13.09 -18.78 -2.20
N LEU A 141 12.22 -17.76 -2.08
CA LEU A 141 12.54 -16.36 -2.36
C LEU A 141 11.76 -15.43 -1.42
N VAL A 142 12.41 -14.36 -0.96
CA VAL A 142 11.79 -13.23 -0.27
C VAL A 142 12.02 -11.96 -1.09
N ALA A 143 10.96 -11.44 -1.69
CA ALA A 143 10.99 -10.16 -2.39
C ALA A 143 10.63 -9.04 -1.40
N ILE A 144 11.48 -8.03 -1.29
CA ILE A 144 11.32 -6.89 -0.40
C ILE A 144 11.18 -5.60 -1.20
N ASN A 145 10.45 -4.64 -0.64
CA ASN A 145 10.16 -3.37 -1.27
C ASN A 145 10.83 -2.17 -0.58
N PHE A 146 11.46 -2.42 0.55
CA PHE A 146 12.29 -1.49 1.30
C PHE A 146 13.56 -2.23 1.71
N ASP A 147 14.73 -1.63 1.53
CA ASP A 147 16.01 -2.25 1.90
C ASP A 147 16.08 -2.55 3.40
N GLU A 148 15.48 -1.70 4.22
CA GLU A 148 15.43 -1.85 5.67
C GLU A 148 14.70 -3.13 6.11
N ALA A 149 13.81 -3.66 5.27
CA ALA A 149 13.12 -4.92 5.56
C ALA A 149 14.07 -6.12 5.61
N LYS A 150 15.21 -6.06 4.92
CA LYS A 150 16.20 -7.14 4.87
C LYS A 150 16.69 -7.56 6.26
N GLU A 151 16.87 -6.60 7.17
CA GLU A 151 17.36 -6.83 8.54
C GLU A 151 16.46 -7.74 9.38
N TYR A 152 15.20 -7.86 9.00
CA TYR A 152 14.18 -8.63 9.74
C TYR A 152 14.00 -10.05 9.22
N PHE A 153 14.68 -10.42 8.14
CA PHE A 153 14.60 -11.73 7.55
C PHE A 153 15.90 -12.50 7.72
N SER A 154 15.79 -13.79 8.07
CA SER A 154 16.94 -14.70 8.17
C SER A 154 17.11 -15.57 6.90
N ASN A 155 16.38 -15.27 5.84
CA ASN A 155 16.50 -15.96 4.55
C ASN A 155 17.72 -15.43 3.78
N GLU A 156 18.45 -16.30 3.10
CA GLU A 156 19.63 -15.91 2.30
C GLU A 156 19.22 -15.40 0.91
N ASN A 157 18.09 -15.87 0.39
CA ASN A 157 17.59 -15.48 -0.94
C ASN A 157 16.58 -14.32 -0.80
N ILE A 158 17.11 -13.11 -0.63
CA ILE A 158 16.32 -11.88 -0.51
C ILE A 158 16.64 -10.97 -1.70
N VAL A 159 15.61 -10.53 -2.42
CA VAL A 159 15.75 -9.64 -3.58
C VAL A 159 14.92 -8.37 -3.37
N PHE A 160 15.54 -7.21 -3.63
CA PHE A 160 14.85 -5.93 -3.69
C PHE A 160 14.14 -5.77 -5.03
N THR A 161 12.82 -5.67 -5.02
CA THR A 161 12.00 -5.50 -6.22
C THR A 161 11.27 -4.15 -6.26
N GLY A 162 11.00 -3.55 -5.12
CA GLY A 162 10.11 -2.41 -4.99
C GLY A 162 8.63 -2.80 -4.96
N ASN A 163 7.77 -1.84 -4.65
CA ASN A 163 6.32 -2.05 -4.60
C ASN A 163 5.70 -2.08 -6.00
N PRO A 164 4.94 -3.11 -6.35
CA PRO A 164 4.21 -3.15 -7.60
C PRO A 164 3.15 -2.04 -7.64
N ILE A 165 3.33 -1.08 -8.53
CA ILE A 165 2.34 -0.04 -8.83
C ILE A 165 1.77 -0.23 -10.23
N ARG A 166 0.63 0.41 -10.50
CA ARG A 166 0.05 0.42 -11.84
C ARG A 166 0.97 1.16 -12.82
N SER A 167 1.08 0.68 -14.03
CA SER A 167 1.94 1.24 -15.09
C SER A 167 1.53 2.65 -15.55
N ASP A 168 0.38 3.14 -15.13
CA ASP A 168 -0.18 4.41 -15.58
C ASP A 168 0.60 5.63 -15.07
N PHE A 169 1.27 5.49 -13.90
CA PHE A 169 1.98 6.59 -13.25
C PHE A 169 3.16 7.16 -14.05
N GLU A 170 3.80 6.34 -14.90
CA GLU A 170 4.96 6.78 -15.70
C GLU A 170 4.59 7.64 -16.89
N LYS A 171 3.39 7.45 -17.42
CA LYS A 171 2.98 7.99 -18.73
C LYS A 171 2.11 9.24 -18.61
N ILE A 172 1.89 9.74 -17.40
CA ILE A 172 1.03 10.88 -17.19
C ILE A 172 1.78 12.15 -17.58
N ASP A 173 1.27 12.82 -18.60
CA ASP A 173 1.66 14.18 -18.94
C ASP A 173 1.01 15.18 -17.99
N LYS A 174 1.80 16.17 -17.49
CA LYS A 174 1.34 17.14 -16.49
C LYS A 174 0.27 18.07 -17.04
N ASP A 175 0.42 18.55 -18.27
CA ASP A 175 -0.53 19.48 -18.89
C ASP A 175 -1.85 18.81 -19.23
N GLU A 176 -1.80 17.56 -19.69
CA GLU A 176 -2.99 16.75 -19.90
C GLU A 176 -3.71 16.44 -18.58
N ALA A 177 -2.97 16.18 -17.49
CA ALA A 177 -3.56 15.96 -16.18
C ALA A 177 -4.31 17.21 -15.68
N PHE A 178 -3.74 18.41 -15.85
CA PHE A 178 -4.43 19.67 -15.57
C PHE A 178 -5.75 19.80 -16.35
N LYS A 179 -5.74 19.49 -17.64
CA LYS A 179 -6.94 19.53 -18.49
C LYS A 179 -7.99 18.52 -18.04
N ARG A 180 -7.59 17.26 -17.78
CA ARG A 180 -8.52 16.21 -17.32
C ARG A 180 -9.14 16.50 -15.96
N LEU A 181 -8.42 17.19 -15.08
CA LEU A 181 -8.87 17.56 -13.75
C LEU A 181 -9.65 18.88 -13.72
N GLY A 182 -9.50 19.74 -14.74
CA GLY A 182 -10.07 21.08 -14.78
C GLY A 182 -9.51 21.99 -13.67
N VAL A 183 -8.25 21.79 -13.30
CA VAL A 183 -7.56 22.57 -12.25
C VAL A 183 -6.69 23.63 -12.91
N LYS A 184 -6.71 24.86 -12.37
CA LYS A 184 -5.84 25.96 -12.84
C LYS A 184 -4.42 25.77 -12.30
N ASN A 185 -3.41 26.09 -13.13
CA ASN A 185 -1.99 26.09 -12.75
C ASN A 185 -1.51 27.53 -12.49
N ASP A 186 -2.13 28.18 -11.51
CA ASP A 186 -1.92 29.60 -11.17
C ASP A 186 -1.30 29.80 -9.79
N MET A 187 -1.22 28.75 -8.98
CA MET A 187 -0.61 28.75 -7.65
C MET A 187 -0.13 27.32 -7.30
N PRO A 188 0.74 27.16 -6.27
CA PRO A 188 1.16 25.85 -5.81
C PRO A 188 -0.02 24.96 -5.44
N ILE A 189 0.10 23.64 -5.70
CA ILE A 189 -0.96 22.66 -5.42
C ILE A 189 -0.52 21.70 -4.33
N VAL A 190 -1.30 21.63 -3.27
CA VAL A 190 -1.17 20.68 -2.16
C VAL A 190 -2.29 19.63 -2.25
N LEU A 191 -1.90 18.37 -2.44
CA LEU A 191 -2.82 17.23 -2.38
C LEU A 191 -2.74 16.61 -0.99
N SER A 192 -3.88 16.47 -0.31
CA SER A 192 -3.96 15.83 1.01
C SER A 192 -4.89 14.62 0.98
N PHE A 193 -4.41 13.45 1.45
CA PHE A 193 -5.22 12.24 1.55
C PHE A 193 -4.68 11.19 2.53
N GLY A 194 -5.59 10.50 3.23
CA GLY A 194 -5.24 9.47 4.21
C GLY A 194 -5.18 8.04 3.66
N GLY A 195 -4.95 7.84 2.33
CA GLY A 195 -5.11 6.54 1.66
C GLY A 195 -6.58 6.19 1.39
N SER A 196 -6.86 4.98 0.89
CA SER A 196 -8.21 4.58 0.42
C SER A 196 -9.31 4.68 1.48
N GLY A 197 -8.99 4.49 2.75
CA GLY A 197 -9.96 4.59 3.86
C GLY A 197 -10.05 5.98 4.51
N GLY A 198 -9.24 6.95 4.07
CA GLY A 198 -9.09 8.24 4.75
C GLY A 198 -8.24 8.12 6.04
N GLN A 199 -8.06 9.24 6.73
CA GLN A 199 -7.36 9.33 8.02
C GLN A 199 -7.96 10.45 8.85
N GLU A 200 -8.54 10.11 9.99
CA GLU A 200 -9.27 11.04 10.83
C GLU A 200 -8.37 12.18 11.32
N SER A 201 -7.19 11.88 11.86
CA SER A 201 -6.24 12.89 12.33
C SER A 201 -5.81 13.90 11.26
N THR A 202 -5.62 13.46 10.02
CA THR A 202 -5.33 14.38 8.90
C THR A 202 -6.55 15.22 8.55
N ASN A 203 -7.76 14.62 8.56
CA ASN A 203 -9.01 15.35 8.33
C ASN A 203 -9.20 16.44 9.38
N ASP A 204 -8.96 16.12 10.66
CA ASP A 204 -9.11 17.08 11.77
C ASP A 204 -8.14 18.26 11.62
N ALA A 205 -6.88 18.00 11.29
CA ALA A 205 -5.90 19.05 11.03
C ALA A 205 -6.30 19.95 9.84
N ILE A 206 -6.86 19.39 8.78
CA ILE A 206 -7.36 20.19 7.63
C ILE A 206 -8.60 21.00 8.03
N ILE A 207 -9.50 20.46 8.86
CA ILE A 207 -10.65 21.22 9.42
C ILE A 207 -10.15 22.41 10.24
N GLU A 208 -9.13 22.21 11.09
CA GLU A 208 -8.52 23.29 11.87
C GLU A 208 -7.94 24.38 10.97
N ILE A 209 -7.24 24.01 9.89
CA ILE A 209 -6.71 24.97 8.90
C ILE A 209 -7.85 25.77 8.27
N ILE A 210 -8.91 25.12 7.82
CA ILE A 210 -10.08 25.77 7.19
C ILE A 210 -10.78 26.74 8.17
N LYS A 211 -10.90 26.34 9.44
CA LYS A 211 -11.52 27.17 10.48
C LYS A 211 -10.63 28.37 10.89
N SER A 212 -9.32 28.25 10.78
CA SER A 212 -8.37 29.30 11.23
C SER A 212 -8.04 30.33 10.17
N ARG A 213 -8.14 29.99 8.88
CA ARG A 213 -7.80 30.87 7.75
C ARG A 213 -8.84 30.81 6.63
N THR A 214 -9.22 32.00 6.15
CA THR A 214 -10.14 32.17 5.00
C THR A 214 -9.43 32.10 3.66
N GLU A 215 -8.11 32.35 3.61
CA GLU A 215 -7.31 32.32 2.38
C GLU A 215 -6.02 31.54 2.58
N LEU A 216 -5.71 30.66 1.63
CA LEU A 216 -4.46 29.91 1.57
C LEU A 216 -3.63 30.36 0.37
N PRO A 217 -2.29 30.51 0.50
CA PRO A 217 -1.41 30.89 -0.62
C PRO A 217 -1.14 29.73 -1.59
N PHE A 218 -1.94 28.69 -1.54
CA PHE A 218 -1.88 27.48 -2.37
C PHE A 218 -3.27 26.90 -2.61
N ARG A 219 -3.39 26.07 -3.63
CA ARG A 219 -4.60 25.29 -3.88
C ARG A 219 -4.55 24.01 -3.07
N LEU A 220 -5.55 23.81 -2.22
CA LEU A 220 -5.72 22.58 -1.43
C LEU A 220 -6.74 21.66 -2.10
N ILE A 221 -6.32 20.44 -2.42
CA ILE A 221 -7.23 19.35 -2.80
C ILE A 221 -7.16 18.29 -1.71
N HIS A 222 -8.24 18.16 -0.94
CA HIS A 222 -8.28 17.22 0.18
C HIS A 222 -9.28 16.10 -0.07
N ILE A 223 -8.84 14.85 0.13
CA ILE A 223 -9.63 13.63 -0.01
C ILE A 223 -9.84 13.01 1.36
N THR A 224 -11.02 13.18 1.89
CA THR A 224 -11.37 12.77 3.27
C THR A 224 -11.43 11.27 3.48
N GLY A 225 -11.73 10.49 2.42
CA GLY A 225 -12.22 9.12 2.50
C GLY A 225 -13.74 9.06 2.66
N LYS A 226 -14.41 8.15 1.94
CA LYS A 226 -15.88 8.04 1.90
C LYS A 226 -16.54 7.99 3.29
N VAL A 227 -15.90 7.28 4.23
CA VAL A 227 -16.44 7.09 5.59
C VAL A 227 -16.45 8.40 6.38
N HIS A 228 -15.48 9.28 6.15
CA HIS A 228 -15.28 10.51 6.93
C HIS A 228 -15.95 11.73 6.29
N TYR A 229 -16.28 11.69 5.00
CA TYR A 229 -16.73 12.85 4.23
C TYR A 229 -17.92 13.58 4.86
N LYS A 230 -18.94 12.85 5.27
CA LYS A 230 -20.15 13.44 5.86
C LYS A 230 -19.83 14.22 7.14
N ASN A 231 -19.06 13.64 8.04
CA ASN A 231 -18.66 14.27 9.29
C ASN A 231 -17.75 15.47 9.02
N PHE A 232 -16.81 15.36 8.08
CA PHE A 232 -15.95 16.47 7.67
C PHE A 232 -16.77 17.67 7.19
N MET A 233 -17.73 17.45 6.27
CA MET A 233 -18.57 18.52 5.73
C MET A 233 -19.50 19.15 6.79
N GLU A 234 -19.94 18.39 7.78
CA GLU A 234 -20.73 18.95 8.91
C GLU A 234 -19.86 19.84 9.81
N GLU A 235 -18.59 19.49 10.04
CA GLU A 235 -17.64 20.27 10.84
C GLU A 235 -17.28 21.63 10.22
N ILE A 236 -17.30 21.74 8.89
CA ILE A 236 -17.03 23.01 8.19
C ILE A 236 -18.30 23.69 7.69
N LYS A 237 -19.46 23.25 8.14
CA LYS A 237 -20.76 23.82 7.75
C LYS A 237 -20.84 25.30 8.10
N GLY A 238 -21.27 26.10 7.14
CA GLY A 238 -21.38 27.55 7.28
C GLY A 238 -20.11 28.34 7.02
N ILE A 239 -19.01 27.64 6.69
CA ILE A 239 -17.78 28.27 6.18
C ILE A 239 -17.90 28.36 4.65
N ASP A 240 -17.79 29.56 4.12
CA ASP A 240 -17.70 29.78 2.67
C ASP A 240 -16.28 29.43 2.20
N LEU A 241 -16.16 28.28 1.51
CA LEU A 241 -14.85 27.81 1.04
C LEU A 241 -14.40 28.61 -0.18
N PRO A 242 -13.17 29.16 -0.16
CA PRO A 242 -12.62 29.84 -1.33
C PRO A 242 -12.41 28.87 -2.50
N GLU A 243 -12.37 29.40 -3.73
CA GLU A 243 -12.25 28.61 -4.98
C GLU A 243 -11.00 27.70 -5.01
N ASN A 244 -9.95 28.05 -4.27
CA ASN A 244 -8.72 27.27 -4.18
C ASN A 244 -8.74 26.12 -3.17
N ILE A 245 -9.86 25.88 -2.46
CA ILE A 245 -10.04 24.74 -1.56
C ILE A 245 -11.08 23.78 -2.14
N LYS A 246 -10.66 22.54 -2.43
CA LYS A 246 -11.54 21.49 -2.93
C LYS A 246 -11.53 20.28 -2.01
N ILE A 247 -12.70 19.94 -1.48
CA ILE A 247 -12.92 18.78 -0.60
C ILE A 247 -13.70 17.71 -1.37
N VAL A 248 -13.21 16.48 -1.39
CA VAL A 248 -13.87 15.34 -2.03
C VAL A 248 -13.85 14.11 -1.12
N ASP A 249 -14.83 13.25 -1.27
CA ASP A 249 -14.92 12.00 -0.51
C ASP A 249 -13.93 10.93 -0.99
N TYR A 250 -13.79 10.82 -2.31
CA TYR A 250 -12.94 9.83 -2.97
C TYR A 250 -12.53 10.30 -4.37
N SER A 251 -11.38 9.81 -4.86
CA SER A 251 -10.96 10.09 -6.23
C SER A 251 -10.36 8.85 -6.90
N HIS A 252 -10.84 8.55 -8.12
CA HIS A 252 -10.21 7.57 -9.01
C HIS A 252 -9.03 8.17 -9.80
N LYS A 253 -8.83 9.48 -9.71
CA LYS A 253 -7.83 10.24 -10.47
C LYS A 253 -6.57 10.54 -9.65
N ILE A 254 -6.24 9.68 -8.66
CA ILE A 254 -5.03 9.85 -7.83
C ILE A 254 -3.75 10.03 -8.68
N PRO A 255 -3.53 9.26 -9.77
CA PRO A 255 -2.35 9.46 -10.61
C PRO A 255 -2.25 10.87 -11.19
N ASP A 256 -3.34 11.41 -11.75
CA ASP A 256 -3.37 12.78 -12.27
C ASP A 256 -3.17 13.82 -11.17
N LEU A 257 -3.82 13.64 -10.00
CA LEU A 257 -3.70 14.54 -8.86
C LEU A 257 -2.27 14.58 -8.33
N LEU A 258 -1.61 13.43 -8.16
CA LEU A 258 -0.21 13.36 -7.77
C LEU A 258 0.69 14.07 -8.79
N LYS A 259 0.42 13.91 -10.09
CA LYS A 259 1.22 14.49 -11.16
C LYS A 259 1.19 16.00 -11.19
N ILE A 260 0.06 16.63 -10.85
CA ILE A 260 -0.08 18.10 -10.83
C ILE A 260 0.34 18.72 -9.49
N SER A 261 0.51 17.92 -8.44
CA SER A 261 0.82 18.42 -7.10
C SER A 261 2.28 18.84 -6.97
N ASP A 262 2.51 19.94 -6.26
CA ASP A 262 3.84 20.41 -5.87
C ASP A 262 4.23 19.82 -4.49
N LEU A 263 3.26 19.55 -3.63
CA LEU A 263 3.44 18.92 -2.34
C LEU A 263 2.29 17.94 -2.01
N VAL A 264 2.61 16.83 -1.41
CA VAL A 264 1.62 15.82 -0.98
C VAL A 264 1.64 15.66 0.54
N VAL A 265 0.46 15.71 1.17
CA VAL A 265 0.24 15.33 2.57
C VAL A 265 -0.47 13.99 2.56
N ALA A 266 0.17 12.94 3.08
CA ALA A 266 -0.42 11.60 3.00
C ALA A 266 -0.05 10.68 4.18
N SER A 267 -0.88 9.64 4.37
CA SER A 267 -0.46 8.51 5.18
C SER A 267 0.63 7.71 4.46
N SER A 268 1.51 7.04 5.22
CA SER A 268 2.68 6.34 4.68
C SER A 268 2.44 4.85 4.43
N SER A 269 1.31 4.52 3.77
CA SER A 269 1.14 3.15 3.28
C SER A 269 2.16 2.87 2.18
N ALA A 270 2.65 1.63 2.10
CA ALA A 270 3.69 1.26 1.15
C ALA A 270 3.30 1.56 -0.32
N MET A 271 2.02 1.37 -0.67
CA MET A 271 1.51 1.68 -2.00
C MET A 271 1.46 3.18 -2.27
N THR A 272 0.97 3.97 -1.30
CA THR A 272 0.96 5.44 -1.41
C THR A 272 2.36 6.00 -1.64
N LEU A 273 3.34 5.49 -0.88
CA LEU A 273 4.74 5.90 -1.03
C LEU A 273 5.31 5.54 -2.41
N ALA A 274 5.02 4.35 -2.90
CA ALA A 274 5.43 3.95 -4.24
C ALA A 274 4.81 4.83 -5.34
N GLU A 275 3.54 5.23 -5.20
CA GLU A 275 2.84 6.14 -6.11
C GLU A 275 3.45 7.55 -6.07
N ILE A 276 3.74 8.08 -4.87
CA ILE A 276 4.41 9.36 -4.66
C ILE A 276 5.80 9.37 -5.34
N SER A 277 6.57 8.30 -5.14
CA SER A 277 7.89 8.14 -5.76
C SER A 277 7.82 8.00 -7.27
N ALA A 278 6.84 7.28 -7.81
CA ALA A 278 6.69 7.12 -9.25
C ALA A 278 6.50 8.47 -9.96
N VAL A 279 5.85 9.43 -9.32
CA VAL A 279 5.68 10.79 -9.81
C VAL A 279 6.89 11.67 -9.47
N GLY A 280 7.56 11.43 -8.35
CA GLY A 280 8.68 12.22 -7.86
C GLY A 280 8.25 13.52 -7.21
N VAL A 281 7.20 13.47 -6.39
CA VAL A 281 6.68 14.63 -5.66
C VAL A 281 7.15 14.63 -4.21
N ALA A 282 7.42 15.82 -3.66
CA ALA A 282 7.74 16.02 -2.25
C ALA A 282 6.55 15.68 -1.34
N SER A 283 6.81 15.19 -0.13
CA SER A 283 5.72 14.80 0.74
C SER A 283 5.92 15.12 2.22
N ILE A 284 4.81 15.42 2.90
CA ILE A 284 4.64 15.39 4.35
C ILE A 284 3.91 14.09 4.68
N LEU A 285 4.53 13.23 5.44
CA LEU A 285 3.99 11.92 5.78
C LEU A 285 3.44 11.90 7.20
N ILE A 286 2.18 11.49 7.33
CA ILE A 286 1.50 11.33 8.62
C ILE A 286 1.21 9.84 8.81
N PRO A 287 2.14 9.09 9.45
CA PRO A 287 1.97 7.64 9.64
C PRO A 287 0.84 7.35 10.63
N LYS A 288 -0.09 6.47 10.23
CA LYS A 288 -1.18 6.00 11.08
C LYS A 288 -0.64 5.19 12.25
N SER A 289 -0.87 5.64 13.49
CA SER A 289 -0.34 5.05 14.72
C SER A 289 -0.94 3.68 15.06
N TYR A 290 -2.15 3.39 14.58
CA TYR A 290 -2.91 2.16 14.87
C TYR A 290 -2.61 1.00 13.93
N THR A 291 -1.68 1.15 12.99
CA THR A 291 -1.32 0.09 12.05
C THR A 291 -0.56 -1.05 12.71
N ALA A 292 -0.68 -2.25 12.14
CA ALA A 292 -0.05 -3.44 12.71
C ALA A 292 1.48 -3.32 12.73
N GLY A 293 2.10 -3.44 13.92
CA GLY A 293 3.55 -3.30 14.07
C GLY A 293 4.07 -1.91 13.74
N ASN A 294 3.20 -0.91 13.71
CA ASN A 294 3.56 0.48 13.39
C ASN A 294 4.30 0.63 12.05
N HIS A 295 3.99 -0.26 11.08
CA HIS A 295 4.73 -0.34 9.82
C HIS A 295 4.72 0.97 9.02
N GLN A 296 3.64 1.79 9.13
CA GLN A 296 3.61 3.08 8.45
C GLN A 296 4.67 4.05 8.99
N PHE A 297 4.96 4.03 10.29
CA PHE A 297 6.03 4.83 10.85
C PHE A 297 7.40 4.44 10.26
N PHE A 298 7.69 3.15 10.16
CA PHE A 298 8.93 2.67 9.55
C PHE A 298 9.03 3.00 8.07
N ASN A 299 7.93 2.88 7.33
CA ASN A 299 7.86 3.29 5.93
C ASN A 299 8.16 4.80 5.77
N ALA A 300 7.53 5.65 6.60
CA ALA A 300 7.74 7.09 6.59
C ALA A 300 9.20 7.46 6.91
N LYS A 301 9.78 6.82 7.95
CA LYS A 301 11.18 7.04 8.34
C LYS A 301 12.17 6.63 7.26
N SER A 302 11.90 5.57 6.49
CA SER A 302 12.72 5.20 5.33
C SER A 302 12.79 6.35 4.31
N TYR A 303 11.65 6.99 4.02
CA TYR A 303 11.58 8.14 3.10
C TYR A 303 12.24 9.40 3.67
N GLU A 304 12.01 9.69 4.94
CA GLU A 304 12.61 10.84 5.63
C GLU A 304 14.14 10.70 5.69
N ASN A 305 14.67 9.54 6.03
CA ASN A 305 16.11 9.28 6.09
C ASN A 305 16.81 9.45 4.72
N LYS A 306 16.05 9.27 3.63
CA LYS A 306 16.53 9.46 2.24
C LYS A 306 16.24 10.87 1.72
N GLY A 307 15.72 11.77 2.56
CA GLY A 307 15.42 13.15 2.20
C GLY A 307 14.24 13.33 1.26
N ALA A 308 13.38 12.31 1.11
CA ALA A 308 12.23 12.29 0.21
C ALA A 308 10.94 12.84 0.85
N SER A 309 10.93 12.99 2.19
CA SER A 309 9.77 13.49 2.93
C SER A 309 10.18 14.14 4.25
N ILE A 310 9.23 14.84 4.89
CA ILE A 310 9.23 15.09 6.32
C ILE A 310 8.13 14.26 6.98
N VAL A 311 8.31 13.91 8.26
CA VAL A 311 7.37 13.06 9.00
C VAL A 311 6.79 13.83 10.17
N ILE A 312 5.45 13.91 10.24
CA ILE A 312 4.70 14.41 11.38
C ILE A 312 3.94 13.23 11.99
N LYS A 313 4.21 12.91 13.26
CA LYS A 313 3.45 11.87 13.95
C LYS A 313 2.03 12.35 14.26
N GLU A 314 1.06 11.46 14.31
CA GLU A 314 -0.32 11.83 14.70
C GLU A 314 -0.39 12.50 16.08
N SER A 315 0.53 12.16 17.01
CA SER A 315 0.62 12.79 18.34
C SER A 315 1.06 14.25 18.30
N ASP A 316 1.77 14.66 17.25
CA ASP A 316 2.40 15.97 17.10
C ASP A 316 1.66 16.82 16.05
N LEU A 317 0.57 16.27 15.48
CA LEU A 317 -0.21 16.87 14.41
C LEU A 317 -1.26 17.83 14.97
N SER A 318 -1.29 19.04 14.43
CA SER A 318 -2.38 20.01 14.55
C SER A 318 -2.52 20.75 13.21
N GLY A 319 -3.59 21.52 13.05
CA GLY A 319 -3.76 22.37 11.86
C GLY A 319 -2.61 23.38 11.70
N GLU A 320 -2.16 23.99 12.81
CA GLU A 320 -1.05 24.93 12.83
C GLU A 320 0.25 24.27 12.39
N VAL A 321 0.65 23.15 13.01
CA VAL A 321 1.89 22.42 12.67
C VAL A 321 1.88 21.97 11.21
N LEU A 322 0.74 21.49 10.72
CA LEU A 322 0.63 21.06 9.33
C LEU A 322 0.74 22.23 8.37
N LEU A 323 0.04 23.35 8.65
CA LEU A 323 0.06 24.54 7.79
C LEU A 323 1.44 25.16 7.72
N ASP A 324 2.10 25.35 8.85
CA ASP A 324 3.47 25.88 8.93
C ASP A 324 4.46 25.01 8.14
N SER A 325 4.30 23.68 8.23
CA SER A 325 5.12 22.74 7.47
C SER A 325 4.88 22.85 5.96
N ILE A 326 3.62 22.99 5.53
CA ILE A 326 3.27 23.19 4.13
C ILE A 326 3.85 24.50 3.61
N GLU A 327 3.59 25.62 4.30
CA GLU A 327 4.04 26.95 3.89
C GLU A 327 5.57 27.03 3.83
N SER A 328 6.26 26.51 4.85
CA SER A 328 7.73 26.45 4.89
C SER A 328 8.33 25.70 3.69
N LEU A 329 7.72 24.57 3.29
CA LEU A 329 8.20 23.79 2.14
C LEU A 329 7.90 24.51 0.81
N LEU A 330 6.72 25.11 0.66
CA LEU A 330 6.34 25.81 -0.56
C LEU A 330 7.17 27.10 -0.78
N MET A 331 7.63 27.74 0.30
CA MET A 331 8.54 28.90 0.24
C MET A 331 9.96 28.51 -0.15
N ASP A 332 10.43 27.31 0.22
CA ASP A 332 11.78 26.82 -0.12
C ASP A 332 11.72 25.88 -1.33
N LYS A 333 11.67 26.49 -2.53
CA LYS A 333 11.61 25.74 -3.80
C LYS A 333 12.77 24.75 -3.96
N ASN A 334 13.99 25.13 -3.54
CA ASN A 334 15.16 24.28 -3.67
C ASN A 334 15.01 23.00 -2.82
N LYS A 335 14.50 23.14 -1.58
CA LYS A 335 14.22 22.02 -0.69
C LYS A 335 13.12 21.14 -1.26
N LEU A 336 12.05 21.74 -1.77
CA LEU A 336 10.91 21.03 -2.36
C LEU A 336 11.34 20.20 -3.58
N GLU A 337 12.11 20.78 -4.50
CA GLU A 337 12.65 20.10 -5.68
C GLU A 337 13.63 18.96 -5.29
N LYS A 338 14.51 19.19 -4.31
CA LYS A 338 15.42 18.18 -3.80
C LYS A 338 14.66 17.00 -3.19
N MET A 339 13.62 17.26 -2.41
CA MET A 339 12.76 16.22 -1.84
C MET A 339 12.03 15.42 -2.93
N GLY A 340 11.51 16.10 -3.95
CA GLY A 340 10.87 15.45 -5.10
C GLY A 340 11.87 14.57 -5.88
N SER A 341 13.09 15.04 -6.10
CA SER A 341 14.16 14.27 -6.74
C SER A 341 14.54 13.03 -5.93
N SER A 342 14.75 13.20 -4.61
CA SER A 342 15.01 12.06 -3.70
C SER A 342 13.85 11.08 -3.69
N SER A 343 12.61 11.55 -3.73
CA SER A 343 11.43 10.70 -3.86
C SER A 343 11.46 9.91 -5.17
N LYS A 344 11.83 10.55 -6.29
CA LYS A 344 11.92 9.90 -7.60
C LYS A 344 12.98 8.80 -7.66
N GLU A 345 14.10 8.97 -6.96
CA GLU A 345 15.16 7.96 -6.87
C GLU A 345 14.70 6.68 -6.16
N LEU A 346 13.68 6.77 -5.29
CA LEU A 346 13.06 5.62 -4.62
C LEU A 346 12.06 4.87 -5.48
N ALA A 347 11.73 5.38 -6.67
CA ALA A 347 10.75 4.77 -7.54
C ALA A 347 11.26 3.43 -8.09
N SER A 348 10.42 2.42 -8.01
CA SER A 348 10.65 1.10 -8.60
C SER A 348 9.60 0.84 -9.68
N VAL A 349 9.71 1.54 -10.79
CA VAL A 349 8.71 1.51 -11.88
C VAL A 349 8.55 0.13 -12.51
N ASP A 350 9.61 -0.65 -12.57
CA ASP A 350 9.62 -2.04 -13.07
C ASP A 350 9.44 -3.10 -11.96
N ALA A 351 8.99 -2.68 -10.77
CA ALA A 351 8.87 -3.56 -9.60
C ALA A 351 8.13 -4.87 -9.89
N VAL A 352 6.96 -4.80 -10.53
CA VAL A 352 6.18 -5.99 -10.84
C VAL A 352 6.87 -6.89 -11.85
N LYS A 353 7.55 -6.32 -12.85
CA LYS A 353 8.29 -7.09 -13.85
C LYS A 353 9.47 -7.82 -13.20
N LYS A 354 10.27 -7.11 -12.39
CA LYS A 354 11.39 -7.71 -11.63
C LYS A 354 10.89 -8.83 -10.71
N LEU A 355 9.81 -8.60 -9.99
CA LEU A 355 9.24 -9.61 -9.11
C LEU A 355 8.79 -10.85 -9.88
N VAL A 356 8.13 -10.69 -11.02
CA VAL A 356 7.70 -11.82 -11.87
C VAL A 356 8.92 -12.55 -12.45
N ASP A 357 9.98 -11.83 -12.89
CA ASP A 357 11.21 -12.45 -13.36
C ASP A 357 11.84 -13.35 -12.29
N GLU A 358 11.90 -12.88 -11.04
CA GLU A 358 12.43 -13.66 -9.92
C GLU A 358 11.53 -14.87 -9.57
N ILE A 359 10.21 -14.70 -9.63
CA ILE A 359 9.26 -15.82 -9.45
C ILE A 359 9.49 -16.90 -10.51
N LEU A 360 9.69 -16.51 -11.77
CA LEU A 360 9.94 -17.46 -12.86
C LEU A 360 11.26 -18.21 -12.67
N LYS A 361 12.34 -17.55 -12.24
CA LYS A 361 13.61 -18.23 -11.89
C LYS A 361 13.39 -19.30 -10.84
N VAL A 362 12.62 -18.99 -9.76
CA VAL A 362 12.30 -19.97 -8.71
C VAL A 362 11.54 -21.19 -9.26
N ILE A 363 10.67 -20.99 -10.26
CA ILE A 363 9.93 -22.10 -10.91
C ILE A 363 10.88 -22.96 -11.76
N ASP A 364 11.82 -22.34 -12.48
CA ASP A 364 12.72 -23.02 -13.41
C ASP A 364 13.89 -23.74 -12.71
N GLU A 365 14.23 -23.34 -11.49
CA GLU A 365 15.18 -24.03 -10.61
C GLU A 365 14.60 -25.37 -10.11
N LYS A 366 14.63 -26.41 -10.96
CA LYS A 366 14.20 -27.79 -10.62
C LYS A 366 15.32 -28.62 -10.01
#